data_87890f6eba1b29f772b573828295f00b
#
_entry.id   87890f6eba1b29f772b573828295f00b
#
_cell.length_a   1.000
_cell.length_b   1.000
_cell.length_c   1.000
_cell.angle_alpha   90.00
_cell.angle_beta   90.00
_cell.angle_gamma   90.00
#
_symmetry.space_group_name_H-M   'P 1'
#
loop_
_entity.id
_entity.type
_entity.pdbx_description
1 polymer ?
#
loop_
_entity_poly.entity_id
_entity_poly.type
_entity_poly.pdbx_seq_one_letter_code
_entity_poly.pdbx_strand_id
1 'polypeptide(L)'
;MTKTFDHILVPYNGTAGSEKAFRKAIFLASSIQAKITILTCLEERQTFGFFKTKTNKQEFEKERKLVEKQHLKLEKFAKKHDISCSSKILKNGLASSKIIEFAKQHNTDLIITTRTKFSSRYEKQHYHSTVENMFRSAPCPILIL
;
A
#
# COMPACT_ATOMS: atom_id res chain seq x y z
N MET A 1 26.94 -4.17 -12.43
CA MET A 1 25.83 -3.34 -12.92
C MET A 1 24.95 -2.92 -11.76
N THR A 2 24.77 -1.62 -11.58
CA THR A 2 23.79 -1.10 -10.64
C THR A 2 22.39 -1.31 -11.21
N LYS A 3 21.54 -1.99 -10.46
CA LYS A 3 20.13 -2.11 -10.83
C LYS A 3 19.44 -0.75 -10.68
N THR A 4 18.57 -0.41 -11.61
CA THR A 4 17.81 0.84 -11.56
C THR A 4 16.83 0.84 -10.39
N PHE A 5 16.16 -0.29 -10.15
CA PHE A 5 15.26 -0.49 -9.03
C PHE A 5 15.46 -1.88 -8.43
N ASP A 6 15.68 -1.96 -7.14
CA ASP A 6 15.81 -3.21 -6.40
C ASP A 6 14.58 -3.55 -5.56
N HIS A 7 13.90 -2.53 -5.04
CA HIS A 7 12.80 -2.70 -4.13
C HIS A 7 11.62 -1.80 -4.50
N ILE A 8 10.52 -2.43 -4.89
CA ILE A 8 9.27 -1.75 -5.26
C ILE A 8 8.29 -1.86 -4.09
N LEU A 9 7.73 -0.74 -3.66
CA LEU A 9 6.67 -0.68 -2.66
C LEU A 9 5.32 -0.45 -3.35
N VAL A 10 4.35 -1.29 -3.05
CA VAL A 10 2.99 -1.19 -3.59
C VAL A 10 2.01 -0.98 -2.44
N PRO A 11 1.55 0.26 -2.23
CA PRO A 11 0.43 0.50 -1.33
C PRO A 11 -0.82 -0.23 -1.83
N TYR A 12 -1.48 -0.96 -0.95
CA TYR A 12 -2.61 -1.80 -1.29
C TYR A 12 -3.77 -1.57 -0.32
N ASN A 13 -4.96 -1.33 -0.85
CA ASN A 13 -6.17 -1.06 -0.06
C ASN A 13 -7.36 -1.97 -0.41
N GLY A 14 -7.12 -3.06 -1.13
CA GLY A 14 -8.17 -4.01 -1.51
C GLY A 14 -9.01 -3.60 -2.70
N THR A 15 -8.78 -2.45 -3.30
CA THR A 15 -9.52 -1.99 -4.48
C THR A 15 -9.01 -2.66 -5.76
N ALA A 16 -9.86 -2.70 -6.79
CA ALA A 16 -9.47 -3.19 -8.12
C ALA A 16 -8.28 -2.40 -8.69
N GLY A 17 -8.20 -1.10 -8.39
CA GLY A 17 -7.08 -0.25 -8.80
C GLY A 17 -5.77 -0.69 -8.15
N SER A 18 -5.75 -0.93 -6.84
CA SER A 18 -4.54 -1.38 -6.15
C SER A 18 -4.11 -2.78 -6.59
N GLU A 19 -5.05 -3.66 -6.90
CA GLU A 19 -4.74 -4.97 -7.47
C GLU A 19 -4.11 -4.84 -8.86
N LYS A 20 -4.62 -3.95 -9.70
CA LYS A 20 -4.04 -3.65 -11.01
C LYS A 20 -2.61 -3.10 -10.87
N ALA A 21 -2.38 -2.20 -9.92
CA ALA A 21 -1.05 -1.66 -9.64
C ALA A 21 -0.10 -2.78 -9.21
N PHE A 22 -0.55 -3.69 -8.36
CA PHE A 22 0.24 -4.85 -7.94
C PHE A 22 0.62 -5.74 -9.12
N ARG A 23 -0.32 -6.09 -9.99
CA ARG A 23 -0.05 -6.92 -11.17
C ARG A 23 0.96 -6.27 -12.11
N LYS A 24 0.84 -4.97 -12.33
CA LYS A 24 1.83 -4.22 -13.13
C LYS A 24 3.20 -4.19 -12.47
N ALA A 25 3.24 -4.06 -11.14
CA ALA A 25 4.49 -4.15 -10.38
C ALA A 25 5.16 -5.52 -10.54
N ILE A 26 4.39 -6.61 -10.57
CA ILE A 26 4.90 -7.96 -10.82
C ILE A 26 5.61 -8.03 -12.20
N PHE A 27 4.99 -7.53 -13.24
CA PHE A 27 5.60 -7.52 -14.57
C PHE A 27 6.89 -6.70 -14.61
N LEU A 28 6.87 -5.52 -14.00
CA LEU A 28 8.06 -4.69 -13.93
C LEU A 28 9.17 -5.38 -13.13
N ALA A 29 8.86 -5.90 -11.96
CA ALA A 29 9.81 -6.59 -11.09
C ALA A 29 10.41 -7.82 -11.80
N SER A 30 9.61 -8.55 -12.56
CA SER A 30 10.08 -9.68 -13.35
C SER A 30 11.13 -9.27 -14.37
N SER A 31 10.93 -8.13 -15.02
CA SER A 31 11.86 -7.62 -16.06
C SER A 31 13.19 -7.12 -15.48
N ILE A 32 13.19 -6.62 -14.27
CA ILE A 32 14.35 -5.99 -13.64
C ILE A 32 14.88 -6.75 -12.42
N GLN A 33 14.25 -7.86 -12.07
CA GLN A 33 14.61 -8.69 -10.89
C GLN A 33 14.55 -7.92 -9.56
N ALA A 34 13.53 -7.09 -9.41
CA ALA A 34 13.26 -6.37 -8.16
C ALA A 34 12.39 -7.21 -7.22
N LYS A 35 12.52 -6.95 -5.92
CA LYS A 35 11.58 -7.47 -4.92
C LYS A 35 10.42 -6.51 -4.72
N ILE A 36 9.29 -7.03 -4.24
CA ILE A 36 8.10 -6.23 -3.97
C ILE A 36 7.71 -6.33 -2.50
N THR A 37 7.31 -5.22 -1.92
CA THR A 37 6.62 -5.19 -0.63
C THR A 37 5.22 -4.60 -0.83
N ILE A 38 4.21 -5.32 -0.36
CA ILE A 38 2.83 -4.86 -0.31
C ILE A 38 2.61 -4.21 1.05
N LEU A 39 2.08 -3.01 1.06
CA LEU A 39 1.85 -2.26 2.29
C LEU A 39 0.40 -1.82 2.39
N THR A 40 -0.27 -2.25 3.45
CA THR A 40 -1.61 -1.77 3.79
C THR A 40 -1.58 -1.00 5.09
N CYS A 41 -2.13 0.20 5.07
CA CYS A 41 -2.28 1.03 6.25
C CYS A 41 -3.74 0.97 6.71
N LEU A 42 -3.95 0.42 7.90
CA LEU A 42 -5.26 0.41 8.52
C LEU A 42 -5.41 1.67 9.37
N GLU A 43 -6.25 2.58 8.92
CA GLU A 43 -6.59 3.78 9.67
C GLU A 43 -7.66 3.44 10.70
N GLU A 44 -7.42 3.79 11.96
CA GLU A 44 -8.49 3.79 12.94
C GLU A 44 -9.53 4.83 12.51
N ARG A 45 -10.72 4.37 12.15
CA ARG A 45 -11.83 5.28 11.95
C ARG A 45 -12.10 5.98 13.28
N GLN A 46 -11.80 7.27 13.33
CA GLN A 46 -12.28 8.12 14.42
C GLN A 46 -13.80 8.21 14.27
N THR A 47 -14.51 7.34 14.96
CA THR A 47 -15.92 7.58 15.19
C THR A 47 -16.03 8.81 16.09
N PHE A 48 -16.88 9.75 15.67
CA PHE A 48 -17.27 10.90 16.46
C PHE A 48 -17.72 10.42 17.84
N GLY A 49 -16.90 10.66 18.87
CA GLY A 49 -17.23 10.34 20.25
C GLY A 49 -16.08 9.67 21.01
N PHE A 50 -15.94 10.04 22.26
CA PHE A 50 -14.91 9.61 23.19
C PHE A 50 -14.91 8.10 23.54
N PHE A 51 -15.69 7.30 22.83
CA PHE A 51 -15.86 5.88 23.16
C PHE A 51 -15.35 4.98 22.03
N LYS A 52 -14.17 4.41 22.23
CA LYS A 52 -13.76 3.19 21.54
C LYS A 52 -14.64 2.06 22.08
N THR A 53 -15.77 1.78 21.44
CA THR A 53 -16.61 0.64 21.79
C THR A 53 -15.91 -0.66 21.41
N LYS A 54 -16.19 -1.75 22.12
CA LYS A 54 -15.71 -3.11 21.78
C LYS A 54 -15.99 -3.47 20.32
N THR A 55 -17.05 -2.93 19.73
CA THR A 55 -17.47 -3.11 18.35
C THR A 55 -16.39 -2.61 17.36
N ASN A 56 -15.78 -1.47 17.63
CA ASN A 56 -14.74 -0.92 16.77
C ASN A 56 -13.47 -1.77 16.76
N LYS A 57 -13.10 -2.37 17.90
CA LYS A 57 -11.98 -3.30 17.98
C LYS A 57 -12.25 -4.58 17.20
N GLN A 58 -13.47 -5.11 17.26
CA GLN A 58 -13.87 -6.32 16.54
C GLN A 58 -13.90 -6.08 15.03
N GLU A 59 -14.42 -4.94 14.58
CA GLU A 59 -14.41 -4.56 13.17
C GLU A 59 -12.98 -4.40 12.64
N PHE A 60 -12.12 -3.78 13.42
CA PHE A 60 -10.71 -3.63 13.10
C PHE A 60 -10.00 -4.98 12.94
N GLU A 61 -10.24 -5.92 13.85
CA GLU A 61 -9.66 -7.27 13.77
C GLU A 61 -10.20 -8.06 12.58
N LYS A 62 -11.48 -7.89 12.22
CA LYS A 62 -12.06 -8.49 11.01
C LYS A 62 -11.41 -7.93 9.76
N GLU A 63 -11.23 -6.63 9.69
CA GLU A 63 -10.58 -5.95 8.57
C GLU A 63 -9.14 -6.41 8.41
N ARG A 64 -8.40 -6.48 9.51
CA ARG A 64 -7.03 -6.97 9.54
C ARG A 64 -6.92 -8.39 8.99
N LYS A 65 -7.79 -9.30 9.45
CA LYS A 65 -7.82 -10.69 8.96
C LYS A 65 -8.12 -10.77 7.47
N LEU A 66 -9.03 -9.92 6.99
CA LEU A 66 -9.33 -9.84 5.57
C LEU A 66 -8.12 -9.39 4.76
N VAL A 67 -7.41 -8.37 5.22
CA VAL A 67 -6.19 -7.86 4.60
C VAL A 67 -5.11 -8.94 4.60
N GLU A 68 -4.92 -9.66 5.68
CA GLU A 68 -3.96 -10.77 5.75
C GLU A 68 -4.24 -11.84 4.69
N LYS A 69 -5.51 -12.20 4.50
CA LYS A 69 -5.91 -13.15 3.44
C LYS A 69 -5.62 -12.59 2.04
N GLN A 70 -5.92 -11.33 1.81
CA GLN A 70 -5.63 -10.66 0.54
C GLN A 70 -4.12 -10.66 0.27
N HIS A 71 -3.32 -10.29 1.26
CA HIS A 71 -1.85 -10.30 1.14
C HIS A 71 -1.31 -11.68 0.80
N LEU A 72 -1.81 -12.73 1.44
CA LEU A 72 -1.40 -14.11 1.14
C LEU A 72 -1.68 -14.49 -0.32
N LYS A 73 -2.82 -14.11 -0.85
CA LYS A 73 -3.16 -14.35 -2.27
C LYS A 73 -2.18 -13.64 -3.20
N LEU A 74 -1.84 -12.40 -2.88
CA LEU A 74 -0.91 -11.61 -3.69
C LEU A 74 0.51 -12.18 -3.62
N GLU A 75 0.95 -12.59 -2.44
CA GLU A 75 2.26 -13.23 -2.27
C GLU A 75 2.36 -14.56 -3.05
N LYS A 76 1.29 -15.36 -3.04
CA LYS A 76 1.22 -16.58 -3.84
C LYS A 76 1.28 -16.28 -5.34
N PHE A 77 0.60 -15.25 -5.80
CA PHE A 77 0.67 -14.81 -7.19
C PHE A 77 2.09 -14.39 -7.58
N ALA A 78 2.75 -13.62 -6.73
CA ALA A 78 4.14 -13.22 -6.94
C ALA A 78 5.08 -14.44 -7.02
N LYS A 79 4.89 -15.41 -6.14
CA LYS A 79 5.69 -16.64 -6.11
C LYS A 79 5.56 -17.45 -7.40
N LYS A 80 4.36 -17.50 -7.98
CA LYS A 80 4.14 -18.15 -9.29
C LYS A 80 4.93 -17.48 -10.42
N HIS A 81 5.28 -16.22 -10.26
CA HIS A 81 6.07 -15.44 -11.23
C HIS A 81 7.54 -15.32 -10.82
N ASP A 82 7.98 -16.11 -9.85
CA ASP A 82 9.35 -16.10 -9.32
C ASP A 82 9.78 -14.72 -8.77
N ILE A 83 8.84 -13.98 -8.20
CA ILE A 83 9.09 -12.68 -7.59
C ILE A 83 9.13 -12.82 -6.06
N SER A 84 10.20 -12.30 -5.45
CA SER A 84 10.28 -12.16 -4.01
C SER A 84 9.31 -11.08 -3.56
N CYS A 85 8.30 -11.47 -2.79
CA CYS A 85 7.25 -10.57 -2.32
C CYS A 85 7.00 -10.77 -0.83
N SER A 86 6.99 -9.67 -0.09
CA SER A 86 6.60 -9.63 1.31
C SER A 86 5.43 -8.67 1.49
N SER A 87 4.79 -8.73 2.63
CA SER A 87 3.67 -7.85 2.94
C SER A 87 3.74 -7.35 4.37
N LYS A 88 3.20 -6.17 4.60
CA LYS A 88 3.16 -5.52 5.91
C LYS A 88 1.83 -4.80 6.09
N ILE A 89 1.30 -4.87 7.31
CA ILE A 89 0.12 -4.11 7.74
C ILE A 89 0.58 -3.14 8.82
N LEU A 90 0.35 -1.86 8.58
CA LEU A 90 0.66 -0.80 9.54
C LEU A 90 -0.63 -0.25 10.15
N LYS A 91 -0.55 0.15 11.39
CA LYS A 91 -1.66 0.71 12.17
C LYS A 91 -1.34 2.14 12.60
N ASN A 92 -2.40 2.88 12.95
CA ASN A 92 -2.31 4.16 13.68
C ASN A 92 -1.47 5.23 12.98
N GLY A 93 -2.09 5.96 12.08
CA GLY A 93 -1.48 7.12 11.44
C GLY A 93 -2.05 7.40 10.07
N LEU A 94 -1.61 8.50 9.50
CA LEU A 94 -1.96 8.84 8.13
C LEU A 94 -1.24 7.93 7.15
N ALA A 95 -1.96 7.37 6.21
CA ALA A 95 -1.43 6.44 5.22
C ALA A 95 -0.22 7.01 4.48
N SER A 96 -0.28 8.27 4.05
CA SER A 96 0.83 8.93 3.35
C SER A 96 2.11 8.96 4.19
N SER A 97 2.01 9.35 5.45
CA SER A 97 3.15 9.42 6.36
C SER A 97 3.75 8.04 6.62
N LYS A 98 2.91 7.04 6.80
CA LYS A 98 3.33 5.66 7.05
C LYS A 98 4.00 5.03 5.82
N ILE A 99 3.50 5.29 4.63
CA ILE A 99 4.10 4.83 3.39
C ILE A 99 5.49 5.43 3.21
N ILE A 100 5.63 6.74 3.41
CA ILE A 100 6.92 7.44 3.27
C ILE A 100 7.92 6.94 4.30
N GLU A 101 7.52 6.83 5.55
CA GLU A 101 8.36 6.32 6.64
C GLU A 101 8.86 4.91 6.33
N PHE A 102 7.96 4.04 5.89
CA PHE A 102 8.31 2.67 5.50
C PHE A 102 9.30 2.67 4.33
N ALA A 103 9.05 3.47 3.32
CA ALA A 103 9.93 3.57 2.15
C ALA A 103 11.35 4.01 2.53
N LYS A 104 11.48 4.95 3.45
CA LYS A 104 12.79 5.39 3.96
C LYS A 104 13.50 4.31 4.76
N GLN A 105 12.78 3.63 5.65
CA GLN A 105 13.36 2.62 6.54
C GLN A 105 13.79 1.34 5.80
N HIS A 106 13.16 1.02 4.69
CA HIS A 106 13.37 -0.24 3.98
C HIS A 106 14.04 -0.06 2.62
N ASN A 107 14.66 1.08 2.37
CA ASN A 107 15.38 1.37 1.13
C ASN A 107 14.54 1.11 -0.12
N THR A 108 13.28 1.53 -0.10
CA THR A 108 12.42 1.49 -1.27
C THR A 108 12.93 2.47 -2.31
N ASP A 109 13.04 2.04 -3.54
CA ASP A 109 13.54 2.88 -4.64
C ASP A 109 12.50 3.16 -5.72
N LEU A 110 11.33 2.54 -5.62
CA LEU A 110 10.17 2.87 -6.46
C LEU A 110 8.88 2.58 -5.72
N ILE A 111 7.92 3.51 -5.76
CA ILE A 111 6.56 3.30 -5.27
C ILE A 111 5.64 3.23 -6.47
N ILE A 112 4.82 2.18 -6.58
CA ILE A 112 3.80 2.04 -7.61
C ILE A 112 2.43 2.12 -6.98
N THR A 113 1.65 3.09 -7.39
CA THR A 113 0.28 3.29 -6.92
C THR A 113 -0.67 3.49 -8.10
N THR A 114 -1.93 3.68 -7.85
CA THR A 114 -2.93 3.81 -8.90
C THR A 114 -3.88 4.96 -8.63
N ARG A 115 -4.52 5.42 -9.70
CA ARG A 115 -5.63 6.35 -9.60
C ARG A 115 -6.84 5.62 -9.04
N THR A 116 -7.53 6.26 -8.11
CA THR A 116 -8.74 5.70 -7.50
C THR A 116 -9.96 6.40 -8.05
N LYS A 117 -11.00 5.64 -8.41
CA LYS A 117 -12.31 6.21 -8.68
C LYS A 117 -12.96 6.54 -7.33
N PHE A 118 -13.48 7.74 -7.22
CA PHE A 118 -14.06 8.23 -5.97
C PHE A 118 -15.56 8.12 -5.98
N SER A 119 -16.12 7.59 -4.90
CA SER A 119 -17.56 7.54 -4.69
C SER A 119 -18.11 8.82 -4.03
N SER A 120 -17.25 9.63 -3.43
CA SER A 120 -17.64 10.85 -2.74
C SER A 120 -16.59 11.95 -2.88
N ARG A 121 -17.04 13.20 -2.65
CA ARG A 121 -16.15 14.37 -2.60
C ARG A 121 -15.11 14.27 -1.48
N TYR A 122 -15.49 13.65 -0.38
CA TYR A 122 -14.60 13.42 0.78
C TYR A 122 -13.45 12.48 0.41
N GLU A 123 -13.74 11.36 -0.22
CA GLU A 123 -12.72 10.41 -0.69
C GLU A 123 -11.76 11.06 -1.67
N LYS A 124 -12.28 11.88 -2.58
CA LYS A 124 -11.47 12.63 -3.55
C LYS A 124 -10.48 13.57 -2.85
N GLN A 125 -10.94 14.34 -1.88
CA GLN A 125 -10.06 15.25 -1.12
C GLN A 125 -9.02 14.50 -0.32
N HIS A 126 -9.40 13.39 0.33
CA HIS A 126 -8.49 12.57 1.11
C HIS A 126 -7.40 11.94 0.24
N TYR A 127 -7.76 11.46 -0.93
CA TYR A 127 -6.82 10.90 -1.90
C TYR A 127 -5.82 11.97 -2.40
N HIS A 128 -6.30 13.13 -2.80
CA HIS A 128 -5.44 14.22 -3.25
C HIS A 128 -4.45 14.64 -2.18
N SER A 129 -4.90 14.75 -0.94
CA SER A 129 -4.03 15.09 0.19
C SER A 129 -2.94 14.02 0.39
N THR A 130 -3.30 12.75 0.32
CA THR A 130 -2.36 11.64 0.45
C THR A 130 -1.31 11.66 -0.66
N VAL A 131 -1.75 11.79 -1.91
CA VAL A 131 -0.84 11.82 -3.08
C VAL A 131 0.08 13.03 -3.02
N GLU A 132 -0.44 14.21 -2.69
CA GLU A 132 0.36 15.42 -2.58
C GLU A 132 1.44 15.30 -1.50
N ASN A 133 1.08 14.77 -0.32
CA ASN A 133 2.05 14.52 0.74
C ASN A 133 3.12 13.52 0.34
N MET A 134 2.75 12.47 -0.37
CA MET A 134 3.70 11.49 -0.90
C MET A 134 4.68 12.12 -1.87
N PHE A 135 4.20 12.93 -2.80
CA PHE A 135 5.06 13.63 -3.77
C PHE A 135 6.08 14.53 -3.10
N ARG A 136 5.68 15.25 -2.07
CA ARG A 136 6.56 16.20 -1.38
C ARG A 136 7.66 15.53 -0.56
N SER A 137 7.40 14.36 -0.04
CA SER A 137 8.25 13.74 1.00
C SER A 137 8.81 12.38 0.61
N ALA A 138 8.43 11.82 -0.53
CA ALA A 138 8.89 10.49 -0.93
C ALA A 138 10.41 10.46 -1.15
N PRO A 139 11.09 9.42 -0.65
CA PRO A 139 12.54 9.26 -0.84
C PRO A 139 12.92 8.73 -2.22
N CYS A 140 11.92 8.41 -3.06
CA CYS A 140 12.11 7.72 -4.34
C CYS A 140 11.03 8.14 -5.34
N PRO A 141 11.20 7.80 -6.64
CA PRO A 141 10.15 8.00 -7.63
C PRO A 141 8.84 7.29 -7.30
N ILE A 142 7.76 7.90 -7.74
CA ILE A 142 6.41 7.33 -7.62
C ILE A 142 5.83 7.19 -9.03
N LEU A 143 5.40 5.97 -9.35
CA LEU A 143 4.68 5.68 -10.59
C LEU A 143 3.19 5.57 -10.29
N ILE A 144 2.39 6.42 -10.93
CA ILE A 144 0.93 6.42 -10.81
C ILE A 144 0.32 5.87 -12.09
N LEU A 145 -0.44 4.80 -11.96
CA LEU A 145 -1.07 4.11 -13.08
C LEU A 145 -2.52 4.54 -13.30
#